data_65769651fadd6768154882a59074792a
#
_entry.id   65769651fadd6768154882a59074792a
#
_cell.length_a   1.000
_cell.length_b   1.000
_cell.length_c   1.000
_cell.angle_alpha   90.00
_cell.angle_beta   90.00
_cell.angle_gamma   90.00
#
_symmetry.space_group_name_H-M   'P 1'
#
loop_
_entity.id
_entity.type
_entity.pdbx_description
1 polymer ?
#
loop_
_entity_poly.entity_id
_entity_poly.type
_entity_poly.pdbx_seq_one_letter_code
_entity_poly.pdbx_strand_id
1 'polypeptide(L)'
;MLLHLHLVRHGQTFFNRYNRLQGWSNSPLTQSGIADADKAATKLRDYDFAAAYCSDTTRAQITAQRILDMNELAGHVRPALISDMHLREQFYGYFEGQDMSVAWTA
;
A
#
# COMPACT_ATOMS: atom_id res chain seq x y z
N MET A 1 4.92 7.93 27.27
CA MET A 1 4.09 8.12 26.05
C MET A 1 3.97 6.79 25.32
N LEU A 2 2.78 6.40 24.94
CA LEU A 2 2.53 5.24 24.10
C LEU A 2 2.45 5.65 22.62
N LEU A 3 3.19 4.95 21.78
CA LEU A 3 3.12 5.09 20.33
C LEU A 3 2.39 3.88 19.74
N HIS A 4 1.30 4.13 19.04
CA HIS A 4 0.57 3.09 18.30
C HIS A 4 0.96 3.16 16.83
N LEU A 5 1.55 2.08 16.33
CA LEU A 5 1.96 1.98 14.93
C LEU A 5 1.04 0.99 14.21
N HIS A 6 0.37 1.46 13.15
CA HIS A 6 -0.47 0.62 12.30
C HIS A 6 0.25 0.38 10.99
N LEU A 7 0.55 -0.88 10.70
CA LEU A 7 1.18 -1.29 9.45
C LEU A 7 0.13 -1.93 8.55
N VAL A 8 0.00 -1.42 7.34
CA VAL A 8 -0.97 -1.90 6.36
C VAL A 8 -0.25 -2.26 5.07
N ARG A 9 -0.46 -3.50 4.62
CA ARG A 9 0.02 -3.93 3.31
C ARG A 9 -1.02 -3.57 2.26
N HIS A 10 -0.56 -3.14 1.06
CA HIS A 10 -1.46 -2.94 -0.07
C HIS A 10 -2.13 -4.26 -0.48
N GLY A 11 -3.29 -4.16 -1.13
CA GLY A 11 -4.02 -5.30 -1.64
C GLY A 11 -3.44 -5.83 -2.96
N GLN A 12 -4.21 -6.68 -3.64
CA GLN A 12 -3.80 -7.29 -4.89
C GLN A 12 -3.53 -6.25 -5.97
N THR A 13 -2.40 -6.37 -6.64
CA THR A 13 -2.08 -5.64 -7.87
C THR A 13 -2.20 -6.57 -9.08
N PHE A 14 -2.11 -6.01 -10.28
CA PHE A 14 -2.09 -6.82 -11.50
C PHE A 14 -0.85 -7.71 -11.56
N PHE A 15 0.30 -7.26 -11.05
CA PHE A 15 1.49 -8.11 -10.97
C PHE A 15 1.28 -9.28 -10.01
N ASN A 16 0.64 -9.07 -8.86
CA ASN A 16 0.29 -10.17 -7.94
C ASN A 16 -0.66 -11.16 -8.62
N ARG A 17 -1.68 -10.66 -9.30
CA ARG A 17 -2.68 -11.49 -9.97
C ARG A 17 -2.06 -12.41 -11.02
N TYR A 18 -1.04 -11.93 -11.72
CA TYR A 18 -0.33 -12.70 -12.75
C TYR A 18 0.96 -13.33 -12.24
N ASN A 19 1.17 -13.37 -10.92
CA ASN A 19 2.34 -13.97 -10.27
C ASN A 19 3.67 -13.36 -10.76
N ARG A 20 3.70 -12.02 -10.85
CA ARG A 20 4.90 -11.28 -11.28
C ARG A 20 5.51 -10.52 -10.11
N LEU A 21 6.84 -10.39 -10.12
CA LEU A 21 7.54 -9.57 -9.12
C LEU A 21 7.22 -8.10 -9.33
N GLN A 22 6.97 -7.38 -8.26
CA GLN A 22 6.67 -5.95 -8.29
C GLN A 22 7.89 -5.09 -8.00
N GLY A 23 8.53 -5.33 -6.85
CA GLY A 23 9.65 -4.51 -6.41
C GLY A 23 9.32 -3.02 -6.47
N TRP A 24 10.09 -2.27 -7.25
CA TRP A 24 9.86 -0.84 -7.49
C TRP A 24 8.92 -0.57 -8.66
N SER A 25 8.52 -1.57 -9.41
CA SER A 25 7.57 -1.41 -10.51
C SER A 25 6.23 -0.89 -9.99
N ASN A 26 5.57 -0.08 -10.80
CA ASN A 26 4.38 0.65 -10.39
C ASN A 26 3.10 -0.02 -10.91
N SER A 27 2.92 -1.30 -10.56
CA SER A 27 1.73 -2.04 -10.94
C SER A 27 0.50 -1.53 -10.16
N PRO A 28 -0.60 -1.19 -10.84
CA PRO A 28 -1.80 -0.70 -10.17
C PRO A 28 -2.53 -1.80 -9.40
N LEU A 29 -3.36 -1.39 -8.44
CA LEU A 29 -4.25 -2.28 -7.72
C LEU A 29 -5.37 -2.80 -8.63
N THR A 30 -5.75 -4.07 -8.45
CA THR A 30 -6.98 -4.62 -9.04
C THR A 30 -8.19 -4.15 -8.25
N GLN A 31 -9.40 -4.43 -8.74
CA GLN A 31 -10.62 -4.16 -7.97
C GLN A 31 -10.60 -4.88 -6.62
N SER A 32 -10.09 -6.11 -6.58
CA SER A 32 -9.92 -6.85 -5.32
C SER A 32 -8.95 -6.14 -4.39
N GLY A 33 -7.85 -5.60 -4.91
CA GLY A 33 -6.88 -4.84 -4.12
C GLY A 33 -7.48 -3.55 -3.56
N ILE A 34 -8.30 -2.86 -4.34
CA ILE A 34 -9.02 -1.67 -3.87
C ILE A 34 -10.02 -2.04 -2.78
N ALA A 35 -10.76 -3.14 -2.94
CA ALA A 35 -11.69 -3.62 -1.92
C ALA A 35 -10.97 -3.95 -0.61
N ASP A 36 -9.77 -4.52 -0.68
CA ASP A 36 -8.95 -4.78 0.50
C ASP A 36 -8.53 -3.48 1.20
N ALA A 37 -8.18 -2.45 0.44
CA ALA A 37 -7.88 -1.13 0.99
C ALA A 37 -9.11 -0.54 1.72
N ASP A 38 -10.29 -0.71 1.16
CA ASP A 38 -11.52 -0.22 1.77
C ASP A 38 -11.87 -0.99 3.06
N LYS A 39 -11.57 -2.29 3.12
CA LYS A 39 -11.69 -3.08 4.35
C LYS A 39 -10.76 -2.56 5.45
N ALA A 40 -9.49 -2.30 5.11
CA ALA A 40 -8.55 -1.72 6.04
C ALA A 40 -9.01 -0.34 6.50
N ALA A 41 -9.51 0.47 5.57
CA ALA A 41 -10.06 1.80 5.88
C ALA A 41 -11.20 1.72 6.88
N THR A 42 -12.10 0.77 6.73
CA THR A 42 -13.21 0.57 7.67
C THR A 42 -12.72 0.19 9.06
N LYS A 43 -11.71 -0.67 9.15
CA LYS A 43 -11.12 -1.07 10.43
C LYS A 43 -10.42 0.07 11.15
N LEU A 44 -9.83 1.00 10.41
CA LEU A 44 -9.02 2.08 10.96
C LEU A 44 -9.76 3.42 11.06
N ARG A 45 -11.02 3.47 10.67
CA ARG A 45 -11.79 4.73 10.58
C ARG A 45 -11.90 5.50 11.90
N ASP A 46 -11.89 4.81 13.04
CA ASP A 46 -12.10 5.42 14.34
C ASP A 46 -10.81 5.85 15.04
N TYR A 47 -9.65 5.62 14.43
CA TYR A 47 -8.37 6.03 15.00
C TYR A 47 -8.04 7.47 14.60
N ASP A 48 -7.47 8.21 15.54
CA ASP A 48 -7.01 9.58 15.31
C ASP A 48 -5.52 9.58 15.01
N PHE A 49 -5.17 9.61 13.71
CA PHE A 49 -3.77 9.50 13.28
C PHE A 49 -3.06 10.84 13.36
N ALA A 50 -1.91 10.86 14.05
CA ALA A 50 -1.05 12.04 14.10
C ALA A 50 -0.20 12.18 12.84
N ALA A 51 0.17 11.07 12.20
CA ALA A 51 0.99 11.06 10.99
C ALA A 51 0.68 9.83 10.14
N ALA A 52 0.90 9.93 8.84
CA ALA A 52 0.72 8.84 7.90
C ALA A 52 1.88 8.82 6.90
N TYR A 53 2.41 7.64 6.66
CA TYR A 53 3.54 7.41 5.75
C TYR A 53 3.22 6.31 4.78
N CYS A 54 3.69 6.42 3.55
CA CYS A 54 3.58 5.34 2.57
C CYS A 54 4.81 5.35 1.65
N SER A 55 5.02 4.25 0.91
CA SER A 55 5.97 4.30 -0.19
C SER A 55 5.43 5.21 -1.30
N ASP A 56 6.29 5.58 -2.23
CA ASP A 56 5.90 6.44 -3.34
C ASP A 56 5.32 5.67 -4.53
N THR A 57 5.08 4.36 -4.38
CA THR A 57 4.40 3.56 -5.42
C THR A 57 2.90 3.85 -5.40
N THR A 58 2.27 3.77 -6.57
CA THR A 58 0.83 4.05 -6.72
C THR A 58 -0.01 3.14 -5.84
N ARG A 59 0.31 1.85 -5.76
CA ARG A 59 -0.43 0.88 -4.95
C ARG A 59 -0.45 1.26 -3.46
N ALA A 60 0.67 1.74 -2.94
CA ALA A 60 0.77 2.16 -1.55
C ALA A 60 0.05 3.49 -1.31
N GLN A 61 0.20 4.44 -2.23
CA GLN A 61 -0.45 5.76 -2.13
C GLN A 61 -1.97 5.63 -2.16
N ILE A 62 -2.52 4.84 -3.09
CA ILE A 62 -3.97 4.64 -3.19
C ILE A 62 -4.50 3.98 -1.92
N THR A 63 -3.81 2.95 -1.41
CA THR A 63 -4.22 2.29 -0.17
C THR A 63 -4.25 3.27 1.00
N ALA A 64 -3.21 4.07 1.16
CA ALA A 64 -3.13 5.06 2.24
C ALA A 64 -4.21 6.14 2.10
N GLN A 65 -4.42 6.66 0.89
CA GLN A 65 -5.42 7.69 0.64
C GLN A 65 -6.83 7.20 0.95
N ARG A 66 -7.18 5.98 0.59
CA ARG A 66 -8.50 5.41 0.88
C ARG A 66 -8.72 5.26 2.37
N ILE A 67 -7.69 4.87 3.13
CA ILE A 67 -7.76 4.79 4.59
C ILE A 67 -7.97 6.18 5.18
N LEU A 68 -7.23 7.18 4.73
CA LEU A 68 -7.36 8.55 5.23
C LEU A 68 -8.69 9.19 4.84
N ASP A 69 -9.21 8.89 3.64
CA ASP A 69 -10.53 9.38 3.22
C ASP A 69 -11.64 8.89 4.15
N MET A 70 -11.64 7.60 4.49
CA MET A 70 -12.63 7.02 5.40
C MET A 70 -12.49 7.60 6.81
N ASN A 71 -11.27 7.78 7.27
CA ASN A 71 -10.93 8.34 8.57
C ASN A 71 -11.45 9.78 8.68
N GLU A 72 -11.26 10.57 7.62
CA GLU A 72 -11.76 11.95 7.56
C GLU A 72 -13.29 12.00 7.55
N LEU A 73 -13.94 11.11 6.81
CA LEU A 73 -15.39 10.98 6.80
C LEU A 73 -15.96 10.62 8.17
N ALA A 74 -15.18 9.91 9.00
CA ALA A 74 -15.56 9.57 10.36
C ALA A 74 -15.38 10.73 11.34
N GLY A 75 -14.88 11.88 10.88
CA GLY A 75 -14.78 13.09 11.67
C GLY A 75 -13.38 13.41 12.18
N HIS A 76 -12.36 12.68 11.79
CA HIS A 76 -10.99 12.93 12.21
C HIS A 76 -10.30 13.96 11.32
N VAL A 77 -9.33 14.67 11.88
CA VAL A 77 -8.48 15.58 11.10
C VAL A 77 -7.51 14.74 10.26
N ARG A 78 -7.47 15.01 8.95
CA ARG A 78 -6.61 14.29 8.03
C ARG A 78 -5.14 14.69 8.24
N PRO A 79 -4.25 13.75 8.62
CA PRO A 79 -2.82 14.04 8.69
C PRO A 79 -2.22 14.18 7.29
N ALA A 80 -1.10 14.87 7.18
CA ALA A 80 -0.35 14.89 5.93
C ALA A 80 0.16 13.47 5.61
N LEU A 81 -0.04 13.02 4.37
CA LEU A 81 0.52 11.76 3.90
C LEU A 81 1.93 12.02 3.35
N ILE A 82 2.92 11.40 3.97
CA ILE A 82 4.31 11.55 3.59
C ILE A 82 4.73 10.33 2.77
N SER A 83 5.12 10.57 1.53
CA SER A 83 5.58 9.55 0.60
C SER A 83 7.10 9.47 0.67
N ASP A 84 7.66 8.27 0.87
CA ASP A 84 9.10 8.06 1.00
C ASP A 84 9.53 6.82 0.24
N MET A 85 10.50 6.98 -0.66
CA MET A 85 11.03 5.87 -1.45
C MET A 85 11.71 4.80 -0.57
N HIS A 86 12.17 5.15 0.62
CA HIS A 86 12.79 4.19 1.54
C HIS A 86 11.80 3.16 2.10
N LEU A 87 10.50 3.39 1.90
CA LEU A 87 9.45 2.44 2.27
C LEU A 87 9.09 1.48 1.12
N ARG A 88 9.79 1.56 -0.01
CA ARG A 88 9.59 0.62 -1.11
C ARG A 88 10.05 -0.78 -0.75
N GLU A 89 9.51 -1.75 -1.49
CA GLU A 89 9.99 -3.11 -1.46
C GLU A 89 11.40 -3.21 -2.04
N GLN A 90 11.97 -4.42 -2.00
CA GLN A 90 13.22 -4.74 -2.65
C GLN A 90 13.15 -4.41 -4.15
N PHE A 91 14.23 -3.83 -4.68
CA PHE A 91 14.36 -3.60 -6.11
C PHE A 91 14.84 -4.88 -6.78
N TYR A 92 14.01 -5.45 -7.64
CA TYR A 92 14.31 -6.69 -8.35
C TYR A 92 14.97 -6.46 -9.71
N GLY A 93 15.03 -5.23 -10.19
CA GLY A 93 15.68 -4.86 -11.44
C GLY A 93 15.10 -5.58 -12.65
N TYR A 94 15.95 -6.33 -13.35
CA TYR A 94 15.55 -7.07 -14.55
C TYR A 94 14.35 -8.01 -14.33
N PHE A 95 14.21 -8.56 -13.13
CA PHE A 95 13.13 -9.50 -12.82
C PHE A 95 11.78 -8.85 -12.53
N GLU A 96 11.70 -7.52 -12.45
CA GLU A 96 10.43 -6.84 -12.23
C GLU A 96 9.50 -7.07 -13.42
N GLY A 97 8.26 -7.47 -13.11
CA GLY A 97 7.28 -7.85 -14.12
C GLY A 97 7.46 -9.26 -14.67
N GLN A 98 8.51 -9.96 -14.29
CA GLN A 98 8.72 -11.36 -14.67
C GLN A 98 7.89 -12.30 -13.79
N ASP A 99 7.65 -13.50 -14.29
CA ASP A 99 7.03 -14.56 -13.49
C ASP A 99 7.93 -14.91 -12.31
N MET A 100 7.34 -15.09 -11.12
CA MET A 100 8.11 -15.36 -9.90
C MET A 100 8.92 -16.66 -9.99
N SER A 101 8.42 -17.66 -10.72
CA SER A 101 9.16 -18.91 -10.89
C SER A 101 10.48 -18.70 -11.62
N VAL A 102 10.50 -17.80 -12.61
CA VAL A 102 11.73 -17.45 -13.35
C VAL A 102 12.72 -16.75 -12.42
N ALA A 103 12.26 -15.80 -11.63
CA ALA A 103 13.11 -15.02 -10.72
C ALA A 103 13.77 -15.90 -9.64
N TRP A 104 13.06 -16.89 -9.11
CA TRP A 104 13.58 -17.74 -8.03
C TRP A 104 14.36 -18.96 -8.52
N THR A 105 14.31 -19.29 -9.79
CA THR A 105 15.11 -20.37 -10.37
C THR A 105 16.41 -19.87 -11.00
N ALA A 106 16.50 -18.59 -11.24
CA ALA A 106 17.71 -17.97 -11.76
C ALA A 106 18.73 -17.72 -10.64
#